data_167d4ea2005b184cfbe63cb013b9057d
#
_entry.id   167d4ea2005b184cfbe63cb013b9057d
#
_cell.length_a   1.000
_cell.length_b   1.000
_cell.length_c   1.000
_cell.angle_alpha   90.00
_cell.angle_beta   90.00
_cell.angle_gamma   90.00
#
_symmetry.space_group_name_H-M   'P 1'
#
loop_
_entity.id
_entity.type
_entity.pdbx_description
1 polymer ?
#
loop_
_entity_poly.entity_id
_entity_poly.type
_entity_poly.pdbx_seq_one_letter_code
_entity_poly.pdbx_strand_id
1 'polypeptide(L)'
;GQISDTESISAGLDYPGISPLHCFLKDAKRARYTSATDEEALEAYQLVTKLEDISPSLEPSHAFAEAIKLAPKLNSSTVIIVNSCGDSLKDKFIIKKRLGSYIRWPQKL
;
A
#
# COMPACT_ATOMS: atom_id res chain seq x y z
N GLY A 1 -9.49 -22.23 16.13
CA GLY A 1 -9.29 -21.42 15.04
C GLY A 1 -8.74 -22.10 13.80
N GLN A 2 -9.45 -21.93 12.70
CA GLN A 2 -8.96 -22.27 11.37
C GLN A 2 -8.27 -21.05 10.78
N ILE A 3 -7.23 -21.26 9.96
CA ILE A 3 -6.63 -20.20 9.15
C ILE A 3 -7.63 -19.86 8.04
N SER A 4 -8.02 -18.59 7.94
CA SER A 4 -8.87 -18.12 6.84
C SER A 4 -8.03 -17.91 5.58
N ASP A 5 -8.65 -18.11 4.42
CA ASP A 5 -8.05 -17.73 3.16
C ASP A 5 -7.82 -16.21 3.11
N THR A 6 -6.76 -15.82 2.45
CA THR A 6 -6.42 -14.42 2.19
C THR A 6 -6.57 -14.11 0.72
N GLU A 7 -6.85 -12.86 0.39
CA GLU A 7 -6.91 -12.37 -0.97
C GLU A 7 -6.39 -10.94 -1.03
N SER A 8 -5.41 -10.69 -1.87
CA SER A 8 -4.86 -9.35 -2.13
C SER A 8 -4.24 -9.32 -3.53
N ILE A 9 -4.33 -8.17 -4.19
CA ILE A 9 -3.56 -7.90 -5.42
C ILE A 9 -2.06 -7.83 -5.15
N SER A 10 -1.66 -7.57 -3.90
CA SER A 10 -0.27 -7.52 -3.47
C SER A 10 0.16 -8.88 -2.92
N ALA A 11 1.11 -9.53 -3.60
CA ALA A 11 1.61 -10.84 -3.19
C ALA A 11 2.20 -10.83 -1.76
N GLY A 12 2.82 -9.72 -1.36
CA GLY A 12 3.41 -9.57 -0.02
C GLY A 12 2.36 -9.40 1.09
N LEU A 13 1.12 -9.03 0.75
CA LEU A 13 0.02 -8.90 1.70
C LEU A 13 -0.97 -10.07 1.64
N ASP A 14 -0.83 -10.94 0.65
CA ASP A 14 -1.65 -12.14 0.50
C ASP A 14 -1.05 -13.29 1.33
N TYR A 15 -1.04 -13.11 2.64
CA TYR A 15 -0.46 -14.05 3.59
C TYR A 15 -1.27 -14.12 4.89
N PRO A 16 -1.73 -15.31 5.31
CA PRO A 16 -2.69 -15.45 6.41
C PRO A 16 -2.07 -15.34 7.80
N GLY A 17 -0.76 -15.21 7.91
CA GLY A 17 -0.04 -15.17 9.19
C GLY A 17 0.71 -13.88 9.43
N ILE A 18 0.74 -13.45 10.69
CA ILE A 18 1.54 -12.31 11.13
C ILE A 18 2.44 -12.72 12.29
N SER A 19 3.56 -12.01 12.45
CA SER A 19 4.46 -12.21 13.57
C SER A 19 3.76 -11.95 14.91
N PRO A 20 4.02 -12.77 15.95
CA PRO A 20 3.56 -12.48 17.31
C PRO A 20 3.96 -11.10 17.83
N LEU A 21 5.05 -10.53 17.31
CA LEU A 21 5.46 -9.17 17.64
C LEU A 21 4.41 -8.14 17.21
N HIS A 22 3.81 -8.29 16.03
CA HIS A 22 2.72 -7.40 15.59
C HIS A 22 1.48 -7.53 16.48
N CYS A 23 1.14 -8.75 16.89
CA CYS A 23 0.05 -8.98 17.85
C CYS A 23 0.32 -8.25 19.17
N PHE A 24 1.53 -8.41 19.71
CA PHE A 24 1.95 -7.72 20.92
C PHE A 24 1.87 -6.19 20.80
N LEU A 25 2.38 -5.62 19.72
CA LEU A 25 2.37 -4.17 19.49
C LEU A 25 0.93 -3.62 19.40
N LYS A 26 0.03 -4.39 18.79
CA LYS A 26 -1.39 -4.07 18.72
C LYS A 26 -2.03 -4.08 20.11
N ASP A 27 -1.84 -5.16 20.85
CA ASP A 27 -2.45 -5.35 22.19
C ASP A 27 -1.91 -4.34 23.19
N ALA A 28 -0.61 -4.06 23.14
CA ALA A 28 0.04 -3.01 23.95
C ALA A 28 -0.31 -1.58 23.48
N LYS A 29 -1.14 -1.41 22.44
CA LYS A 29 -1.52 -0.10 21.86
C LYS A 29 -0.33 0.75 21.43
N ARG A 30 0.79 0.12 21.10
CA ARG A 30 2.01 0.76 20.58
C ARG A 30 1.91 1.04 19.08
N ALA A 31 1.10 0.28 18.37
CA ALA A 31 0.82 0.45 16.96
C ALA A 31 -0.68 0.32 16.68
N ARG A 32 -1.17 1.13 15.77
CA ARG A 32 -2.51 1.02 15.22
C ARG A 32 -2.43 0.30 13.87
N TYR A 33 -3.25 -0.73 13.71
CA TYR A 33 -3.34 -1.49 12.47
C TYR A 33 -4.61 -1.10 11.73
N THR A 34 -4.46 -0.81 10.45
CA THR A 34 -5.54 -0.41 9.54
C THR A 34 -5.49 -1.27 8.30
N SER A 35 -6.49 -1.14 7.45
CA SER A 35 -6.55 -1.83 6.15
C SER A 35 -6.85 -0.85 5.03
N ALA A 36 -6.44 -1.21 3.83
CA ALA A 36 -6.85 -0.57 2.60
C ALA A 36 -7.33 -1.66 1.63
N THR A 37 -8.31 -1.33 0.79
CA THR A 37 -8.78 -2.25 -0.25
C THR A 37 -7.83 -2.25 -1.45
N ASP A 38 -7.99 -3.23 -2.33
CA ASP A 38 -7.25 -3.31 -3.59
C ASP A 38 -7.45 -2.05 -4.45
N GLU A 39 -8.69 -1.55 -4.50
CA GLU A 39 -9.07 -0.35 -5.24
C GLU A 39 -8.36 0.88 -4.67
N GLU A 40 -8.43 1.06 -3.35
CA GLU A 40 -7.74 2.17 -2.66
C GLU A 40 -6.23 2.15 -2.89
N ALA A 41 -5.62 0.96 -2.88
CA ALA A 41 -4.20 0.80 -3.16
C ALA A 41 -3.86 1.15 -4.62
N LEU A 42 -4.70 0.76 -5.59
CA LEU A 42 -4.51 1.10 -7.00
C LEU A 42 -4.69 2.60 -7.26
N GLU A 43 -5.68 3.24 -6.63
CA GLU A 43 -5.86 4.69 -6.70
C GLU A 43 -4.65 5.45 -6.12
N ALA A 44 -4.15 5.00 -4.96
CA ALA A 44 -2.96 5.56 -4.35
C ALA A 44 -1.71 5.37 -5.23
N TYR A 45 -1.53 4.19 -5.82
CA TYR A 45 -0.48 3.91 -6.80
C TYR A 45 -0.51 4.92 -7.95
N GLN A 46 -1.69 5.13 -8.57
CA GLN A 46 -1.84 6.06 -9.69
C GLN A 46 -1.55 7.49 -9.27
N LEU A 47 -2.05 7.91 -8.11
CA LEU A 47 -1.85 9.27 -7.60
C LEU A 47 -0.37 9.55 -7.34
N VAL A 48 0.32 8.65 -6.63
CA VAL A 48 1.75 8.79 -6.33
C VAL A 48 2.58 8.78 -7.62
N THR A 49 2.30 7.86 -8.53
CA THR A 49 3.01 7.81 -9.82
C THR A 49 2.81 9.10 -10.63
N LYS A 50 1.62 9.68 -10.60
CA LYS A 50 1.30 10.91 -11.33
C LYS A 50 1.96 12.15 -10.72
N LEU A 51 2.00 12.25 -9.40
CA LEU A 51 2.46 13.45 -8.70
C LEU A 51 3.95 13.45 -8.43
N GLU A 52 4.52 12.28 -8.11
CA GLU A 52 5.90 12.16 -7.63
C GLU A 52 6.83 11.49 -8.65
N ASP A 53 6.29 11.03 -9.79
CA ASP A 53 7.01 10.29 -10.84
C ASP A 53 7.74 9.03 -10.33
N ILE A 54 7.24 8.45 -9.25
CA ILE A 54 7.70 7.16 -8.71
C ILE A 54 6.61 6.11 -8.85
N SER A 55 6.97 4.86 -9.07
CA SER A 55 6.03 3.75 -9.14
C SER A 55 6.25 2.79 -7.97
N PRO A 56 5.57 3.01 -6.83
CA PRO A 56 5.70 2.13 -5.68
C PRO A 56 5.17 0.73 -6.01
N SER A 57 5.67 -0.31 -5.35
CA SER A 57 5.03 -1.62 -5.42
C SER A 57 3.65 -1.60 -4.76
N LEU A 58 2.86 -2.67 -4.95
CA LEU A 58 1.50 -2.72 -4.42
C LEU A 58 1.45 -2.78 -2.89
N GLU A 59 2.48 -3.32 -2.23
CA GLU A 59 2.58 -3.32 -0.77
C GLU A 59 2.58 -1.89 -0.20
N PRO A 60 3.54 -1.00 -0.52
CA PRO A 60 3.51 0.36 -0.02
C PRO A 60 2.36 1.18 -0.59
N SER A 61 1.74 0.79 -1.70
CA SER A 61 0.54 1.46 -2.21
C SER A 61 -0.62 1.40 -1.21
N HIS A 62 -0.75 0.32 -0.42
CA HIS A 62 -1.70 0.24 0.69
C HIS A 62 -1.36 1.25 1.81
N ALA A 63 -0.07 1.43 2.10
CA ALA A 63 0.37 2.43 3.07
C ALA A 63 0.14 3.87 2.58
N PHE A 64 0.36 4.14 1.29
CA PHE A 64 0.01 5.43 0.68
C PHE A 64 -1.49 5.69 0.72
N ALA A 65 -2.34 4.68 0.49
CA ALA A 65 -3.79 4.82 0.60
C ALA A 65 -4.20 5.26 2.01
N GLU A 66 -3.62 4.68 3.05
CA GLU A 66 -3.90 5.12 4.43
C GLU A 66 -3.34 6.52 4.70
N ALA A 67 -2.17 6.87 4.19
CA ALA A 67 -1.62 8.22 4.33
C ALA A 67 -2.54 9.27 3.68
N ILE A 68 -3.09 8.99 2.51
CA ILE A 68 -4.06 9.85 1.80
C ILE A 68 -5.33 10.05 2.63
N LYS A 69 -5.85 9.00 3.27
CA LYS A 69 -7.03 9.08 4.15
C LYS A 69 -6.74 9.85 5.44
N LEU A 70 -5.51 9.76 5.94
CA LEU A 70 -5.13 10.33 7.22
C LEU A 70 -4.74 11.80 7.11
N ALA A 71 -4.00 12.19 6.09
CA ALA A 71 -3.44 13.52 5.92
C ALA A 71 -4.46 14.67 6.10
N PRO A 72 -5.67 14.61 5.51
CA PRO A 72 -6.66 15.67 5.67
C PRO A 72 -7.19 15.86 7.11
N LYS A 73 -6.96 14.88 7.97
CA LYS A 73 -7.41 14.87 9.38
C LYS A 73 -6.34 15.37 10.35
N LEU A 74 -5.14 15.65 9.84
CA LEU A 74 -4.00 16.05 10.64
C LEU A 74 -3.70 17.54 10.47
N ASN A 75 -2.95 18.10 11.43
CA ASN A 75 -2.47 19.45 11.32
C ASN A 75 -1.44 19.57 10.19
N SER A 76 -1.41 20.69 9.49
CA SER A 76 -0.47 20.96 8.37
C SER A 76 1.01 20.88 8.75
N SER A 77 1.32 21.01 10.04
CA SER A 77 2.69 20.84 10.56
C SER A 77 3.07 19.39 10.85
N THR A 78 2.12 18.45 10.70
CA THR A 78 2.35 17.02 10.96
C THR A 78 3.19 16.42 9.85
N VAL A 79 4.23 15.68 10.21
CA VAL A 79 5.05 14.91 9.28
C VAL A 79 4.54 13.46 9.23
N ILE A 80 4.24 12.97 8.03
CA ILE A 80 3.89 11.57 7.79
C ILE A 80 5.07 10.93 7.06
N ILE A 81 5.59 9.83 7.61
CA ILE A 81 6.62 9.02 6.95
C ILE A 81 5.96 7.73 6.45
N VAL A 82 6.05 7.48 5.15
CA VAL A 82 5.59 6.24 4.51
C VAL A 82 6.81 5.42 4.09
N ASN A 83 6.88 4.18 4.54
CA ASN A 83 7.92 3.26 4.08
C ASN A 83 7.57 2.73 2.69
N SER A 84 8.23 3.26 1.66
CA SER A 84 8.06 2.83 0.28
C SER A 84 9.13 1.81 -0.09
N CYS A 85 8.86 0.55 0.18
CA CYS A 85 9.75 -0.58 -0.12
C CYS A 85 9.41 -1.19 -1.49
N GLY A 86 10.41 -1.32 -2.35
CA GLY A 86 10.28 -1.91 -3.69
C GLY A 86 9.63 -0.97 -4.72
N ASP A 87 9.71 -1.41 -5.97
CA ASP A 87 9.09 -0.75 -7.12
C ASP A 87 8.01 -1.65 -7.76
N SER A 88 7.25 -1.07 -8.68
CA SER A 88 6.13 -1.76 -9.33
C SER A 88 6.51 -2.72 -10.45
N LEU A 89 7.79 -2.92 -10.75
CA LEU A 89 8.18 -3.79 -11.88
C LEU A 89 7.68 -5.22 -11.70
N LYS A 90 7.73 -5.75 -10.49
CA LYS A 90 7.20 -7.08 -10.17
C LYS A 90 5.68 -7.16 -10.31
N ASP A 91 4.98 -6.05 -10.10
CA ASP A 91 3.53 -5.96 -10.08
C ASP A 91 2.94 -5.52 -11.44
N LYS A 92 3.80 -5.23 -12.42
CA LYS A 92 3.44 -4.66 -13.72
C LYS A 92 2.28 -5.39 -14.40
N PHE A 93 2.26 -6.71 -14.33
CA PHE A 93 1.22 -7.52 -14.96
C PHE A 93 -0.13 -7.32 -14.27
N ILE A 94 -0.16 -7.34 -12.95
CA ILE A 94 -1.37 -7.16 -12.14
C ILE A 94 -1.92 -5.75 -12.33
N ILE A 95 -1.05 -4.75 -12.22
CA ILE A 95 -1.40 -3.33 -12.40
C ILE A 95 -1.98 -3.10 -13.80
N LYS A 96 -1.34 -3.62 -14.85
CA LYS A 96 -1.84 -3.51 -16.21
C LYS A 96 -3.19 -4.20 -16.40
N LYS A 97 -3.39 -5.37 -15.81
CA LYS A 97 -4.66 -6.10 -15.85
C LYS A 97 -5.80 -5.33 -15.18
N ARG A 98 -5.53 -4.66 -14.07
CA ARG A 98 -6.53 -3.92 -13.29
C ARG A 98 -6.81 -2.51 -13.82
N LEU A 99 -5.78 -1.79 -14.25
CA LEU A 99 -5.89 -0.39 -14.68
C LEU A 99 -5.92 -0.20 -16.23
N GLY A 100 -5.69 -1.28 -16.98
CA GLY A 100 -5.68 -1.21 -18.45
C GLY A 100 -4.47 -0.47 -19.02
N SER A 101 -4.61 0.07 -20.26
CA SER A 101 -3.52 0.70 -21.01
C SER A 101 -3.19 2.13 -20.57
N TYR A 102 -3.91 2.70 -19.61
CA TYR A 102 -3.75 4.09 -19.16
C TYR A 102 -2.68 4.30 -18.09
N ILE A 103 -1.78 3.33 -17.92
CA ILE A 103 -0.71 3.43 -16.92
C ILE A 103 0.42 4.26 -17.51
N ARG A 104 0.66 5.43 -16.93
CA ARG A 104 1.87 6.19 -17.16
C ARG A 104 3.01 5.52 -16.35
N TRP A 105 3.86 4.79 -17.03
CA TRP A 105 5.10 4.30 -16.43
C TRP A 105 6.11 5.45 -16.37
N PRO A 106 6.88 5.56 -15.26
CA PRO A 106 8.00 6.50 -15.23
C PRO A 106 8.91 6.23 -16.44
N GLN A 107 9.22 7.27 -17.18
CA GLN A 107 10.24 7.17 -18.22
C GLN A 107 11.55 6.87 -17.48
N LYS A 108 12.22 5.78 -17.85
CA LYS A 108 13.58 5.53 -17.34
C LYS A 108 14.44 6.75 -17.66
N LEU A 109 15.03 7.31 -16.62
CA LEU A 109 16.17 8.21 -16.73
C LEU A 109 17.35 7.47 -17.35
#